data_306d17caa739e37d23a37642bd6bf56f
#
_entry.id   306d17caa739e37d23a37642bd6bf56f
#
_cell.length_a   1.000
_cell.length_b   1.000
_cell.length_c   1.000
_cell.angle_alpha   90.00
_cell.angle_beta   90.00
_cell.angle_gamma   90.00
#
_symmetry.space_group_name_H-M   'P 1'
#
loop_
_entity.id
_entity.type
_entity.pdbx_description
1 polymer ?
#
loop_
_entity_poly.entity_id
_entity_poly.type
_entity_poly.pdbx_seq_one_letter_code
_entity_poly.pdbx_strand_id
1 'polypeptide(L)'
;MVVNEHFVLHWPENLPLDAGAPLLCAGITTYSPLRHYGLDKPGLHIGIVGLGGLGHVGVKFAKAFGSKVTVISMSINKKKEAIEKLGADAFLISRDEKEMRGALGTFDGIIDTVSAVHSLSPLLSLLKPDGKLIVVGALEKPLEVPIFPELITGRKMVAGSMIGGWKETQEMLDFAAKHNILPDTKGQNRKADKVVMKKKSQHGQLIGSTRVGIAHDKQYIQR
;
A
#
# COMPACT_ATOMS: atom_id res chain seq x y z
N MET A 1 23.55 1.96 21.10
CA MET A 1 22.33 2.80 21.09
C MET A 1 21.44 2.28 22.19
N VAL A 2 20.92 3.15 23.06
CA VAL A 2 19.93 2.79 24.08
C VAL A 2 18.59 3.37 23.61
N VAL A 3 17.58 2.52 23.51
CA VAL A 3 16.22 2.92 23.12
C VAL A 3 15.24 2.34 24.13
N ASN A 4 14.07 2.98 24.26
CA ASN A 4 13.00 2.43 25.06
C ASN A 4 12.46 1.17 24.37
N GLU A 5 12.38 0.05 25.10
CA GLU A 5 11.92 -1.24 24.57
C GLU A 5 10.52 -1.19 23.94
N HIS A 6 9.68 -0.26 24.40
CA HIS A 6 8.34 -0.02 23.85
C HIS A 6 8.36 0.27 22.33
N PHE A 7 9.45 0.82 21.80
CA PHE A 7 9.61 1.14 20.38
C PHE A 7 10.46 0.11 19.62
N VAL A 8 10.75 -1.04 20.23
CA VAL A 8 11.53 -2.11 19.59
C VAL A 8 10.57 -3.12 18.98
N LEU A 9 10.83 -3.46 17.72
CA LEU A 9 10.15 -4.53 17.01
C LEU A 9 11.05 -5.76 16.94
N HIS A 10 10.48 -6.93 17.13
CA HIS A 10 11.14 -8.20 16.89
C HIS A 10 11.13 -8.48 15.39
N TRP A 11 12.32 -8.62 14.81
CA TRP A 11 12.43 -8.93 13.39
C TRP A 11 12.35 -10.44 13.17
N PRO A 12 11.40 -10.93 12.34
CA PRO A 12 11.30 -12.36 12.04
C PRO A 12 12.55 -12.87 11.32
N GLU A 13 13.07 -14.02 11.74
CA GLU A 13 14.34 -14.56 11.22
C GLU A 13 14.32 -14.87 9.72
N ASN A 14 13.15 -15.28 9.20
CA ASN A 14 12.96 -15.59 7.78
C ASN A 14 12.65 -14.38 6.91
N LEU A 15 12.69 -13.15 7.47
CA LEU A 15 12.43 -11.94 6.73
C LEU A 15 13.77 -11.19 6.47
N PRO A 16 14.30 -11.16 5.23
CA PRO A 16 15.54 -10.47 4.93
C PRO A 16 15.46 -8.98 5.28
N LEU A 17 16.46 -8.46 5.99
CA LEU A 17 16.45 -7.07 6.50
C LEU A 17 16.37 -6.01 5.39
N ASP A 18 17.09 -6.22 4.31
CA ASP A 18 17.15 -5.29 3.16
C ASP A 18 15.85 -5.28 2.36
N ALA A 19 15.31 -6.47 2.09
CA ALA A 19 14.05 -6.62 1.37
C ALA A 19 12.82 -6.29 2.23
N GLY A 20 12.90 -6.54 3.55
CA GLY A 20 11.81 -6.29 4.48
C GLY A 20 11.73 -4.85 5.02
N ALA A 21 12.84 -4.08 4.97
CA ALA A 21 12.85 -2.72 5.50
C ALA A 21 11.70 -1.81 4.97
N PRO A 22 11.28 -1.86 3.70
CA PRO A 22 10.15 -1.07 3.22
C PRO A 22 8.80 -1.44 3.86
N LEU A 23 8.68 -2.62 4.47
CA LEU A 23 7.45 -3.02 5.17
C LEU A 23 7.15 -2.11 6.37
N LEU A 24 8.16 -1.53 7.01
CA LEU A 24 8.00 -0.59 8.11
C LEU A 24 7.35 0.75 7.70
N CYS A 25 7.16 0.97 6.42
CA CYS A 25 6.43 2.13 5.89
C CYS A 25 5.30 1.65 4.96
N ALA A 26 5.64 1.17 3.76
CA ALA A 26 4.65 0.75 2.77
C ALA A 26 3.82 -0.46 3.24
N GLY A 27 4.44 -1.38 3.98
CA GLY A 27 3.75 -2.55 4.53
C GLY A 27 2.67 -2.16 5.50
N ILE A 28 3.05 -1.49 6.59
CA ILE A 28 2.09 -1.10 7.63
C ILE A 28 1.01 -0.15 7.11
N THR A 29 1.35 0.76 6.19
CA THR A 29 0.38 1.70 5.60
C THR A 29 -0.72 0.99 4.83
N THR A 30 -0.46 -0.16 4.24
CA THR A 30 -1.46 -0.93 3.49
C THR A 30 -2.08 -2.07 4.30
N TYR A 31 -1.34 -2.63 5.25
CA TYR A 31 -1.83 -3.68 6.15
C TYR A 31 -2.85 -3.15 7.16
N SER A 32 -2.51 -2.07 7.88
CA SER A 32 -3.36 -1.51 8.93
C SER A 32 -4.79 -1.19 8.45
N PRO A 33 -5.03 -0.48 7.35
CA PRO A 33 -6.39 -0.22 6.91
C PRO A 33 -7.16 -1.49 6.48
N LEU A 34 -6.50 -2.49 5.90
CA LEU A 34 -7.16 -3.76 5.60
C LEU A 34 -7.70 -4.42 6.87
N ARG A 35 -6.91 -4.45 7.94
CA ARG A 35 -7.30 -4.98 9.24
C ARG A 35 -8.34 -4.11 9.94
N HIS A 36 -8.04 -2.82 10.09
CA HIS A 36 -8.86 -1.89 10.86
C HIS A 36 -10.28 -1.75 10.33
N TYR A 37 -10.43 -1.72 9.02
CA TYR A 37 -11.75 -1.57 8.38
C TYR A 37 -12.43 -2.90 8.06
N GLY A 38 -11.88 -4.04 8.51
CA GLY A 38 -12.47 -5.36 8.32
C GLY A 38 -12.45 -5.83 6.86
N LEU A 39 -11.42 -5.43 6.11
CA LEU A 39 -11.19 -5.80 4.71
C LEU A 39 -10.21 -6.98 4.56
N ASP A 40 -9.89 -7.64 5.67
CA ASP A 40 -8.96 -8.75 5.81
C ASP A 40 -9.63 -10.13 5.81
N LYS A 41 -10.89 -10.22 5.37
CA LYS A 41 -11.66 -11.45 5.35
C LYS A 41 -11.55 -12.14 3.99
N PRO A 42 -11.42 -13.48 3.95
CA PRO A 42 -11.42 -14.23 2.70
C PRO A 42 -12.70 -13.98 1.88
N GLY A 43 -12.55 -13.97 0.57
CA GLY A 43 -13.66 -13.83 -0.37
C GLY A 43 -14.12 -12.40 -0.63
N LEU A 44 -13.64 -11.40 0.11
CA LEU A 44 -13.92 -10.00 -0.20
C LEU A 44 -13.28 -9.59 -1.53
N HIS A 45 -13.92 -8.68 -2.25
CA HIS A 45 -13.37 -8.07 -3.46
C HIS A 45 -12.75 -6.71 -3.12
N ILE A 46 -11.43 -6.65 -3.19
CA ILE A 46 -10.63 -5.48 -2.82
C ILE A 46 -10.04 -4.83 -4.05
N GLY A 47 -10.26 -3.52 -4.19
CA GLY A 47 -9.61 -2.67 -5.18
C GLY A 47 -8.33 -2.04 -4.62
N ILE A 48 -7.26 -2.05 -5.40
CA ILE A 48 -6.03 -1.30 -5.08
C ILE A 48 -5.83 -0.26 -6.17
N VAL A 49 -5.99 1.01 -5.82
CA VAL A 49 -5.81 2.13 -6.76
C VAL A 49 -4.36 2.61 -6.73
N GLY A 50 -3.74 2.58 -7.92
CA GLY A 50 -2.32 2.85 -8.08
C GLY A 50 -1.45 1.63 -7.82
N LEU A 51 -0.43 1.45 -8.66
CA LEU A 51 0.55 0.37 -8.53
C LEU A 51 1.96 0.97 -8.43
N GLY A 52 2.21 1.62 -7.31
CA GLY A 52 3.50 2.14 -6.90
C GLY A 52 4.04 1.39 -5.69
N GLY A 53 4.88 2.05 -4.89
CA GLY A 53 5.48 1.47 -3.67
C GLY A 53 4.46 0.96 -2.64
N LEU A 54 3.35 1.66 -2.45
CA LEU A 54 2.27 1.21 -1.55
C LEU A 54 1.41 0.14 -2.24
N GLY A 55 0.96 0.41 -3.47
CA GLY A 55 -0.02 -0.46 -4.13
C GLY A 55 0.46 -1.88 -4.35
N HIS A 56 1.74 -2.09 -4.73
CA HIS A 56 2.24 -3.46 -4.95
C HIS A 56 2.27 -4.29 -3.65
N VAL A 57 2.58 -3.67 -2.51
CA VAL A 57 2.54 -4.34 -1.20
C VAL A 57 1.09 -4.57 -0.77
N GLY A 58 0.21 -3.59 -1.02
CA GLY A 58 -1.23 -3.73 -0.75
C GLY A 58 -1.87 -4.89 -1.49
N VAL A 59 -1.49 -5.12 -2.76
CA VAL A 59 -1.93 -6.31 -3.51
C VAL A 59 -1.51 -7.60 -2.81
N LYS A 60 -0.24 -7.69 -2.40
CA LYS A 60 0.30 -8.90 -1.74
C LYS A 60 -0.42 -9.18 -0.41
N PHE A 61 -0.67 -8.16 0.42
CA PHE A 61 -1.41 -8.33 1.67
C PHE A 61 -2.86 -8.74 1.43
N ALA A 62 -3.58 -8.06 0.54
CA ALA A 62 -4.96 -8.40 0.23
C ALA A 62 -5.10 -9.83 -0.32
N LYS A 63 -4.16 -10.27 -1.18
CA LYS A 63 -4.10 -11.67 -1.65
C LYS A 63 -3.84 -12.65 -0.50
N ALA A 64 -2.92 -12.34 0.41
CA ALA A 64 -2.61 -13.18 1.56
C ALA A 64 -3.78 -13.30 2.55
N PHE A 65 -4.67 -12.30 2.62
CA PHE A 65 -5.93 -12.40 3.36
C PHE A 65 -7.01 -13.22 2.64
N GLY A 66 -6.73 -13.70 1.42
CA GLY A 66 -7.68 -14.52 0.65
C GLY A 66 -8.72 -13.70 -0.12
N SER A 67 -8.46 -12.44 -0.36
CA SER A 67 -9.34 -11.56 -1.12
C SER A 67 -9.20 -11.78 -2.64
N LYS A 68 -10.30 -11.53 -3.38
CA LYS A 68 -10.23 -11.23 -4.81
C LYS A 68 -9.69 -9.81 -4.97
N VAL A 69 -8.57 -9.65 -5.68
CA VAL A 69 -7.89 -8.36 -5.80
C VAL A 69 -7.92 -7.85 -7.23
N THR A 70 -8.39 -6.63 -7.40
CA THR A 70 -8.35 -5.91 -8.67
C THR A 70 -7.48 -4.67 -8.53
N VAL A 71 -6.48 -4.54 -9.38
CA VAL A 71 -5.68 -3.31 -9.48
C VAL A 71 -6.39 -2.31 -10.39
N ILE A 72 -6.50 -1.08 -9.95
CA ILE A 72 -7.09 0.04 -10.70
C ILE A 72 -5.99 1.05 -11.02
N SER A 73 -5.69 1.27 -12.31
CA SER A 73 -4.59 2.14 -12.71
C SER A 73 -4.87 2.84 -14.03
N MET A 74 -4.28 4.01 -14.22
CA MET A 74 -4.34 4.73 -15.50
C MET A 74 -3.46 4.11 -16.60
N SER A 75 -2.44 3.33 -16.21
CA SER A 75 -1.40 2.83 -17.12
C SER A 75 -1.56 1.35 -17.39
N ILE A 76 -1.91 0.99 -18.61
CA ILE A 76 -1.99 -0.41 -19.09
C ILE A 76 -0.67 -1.17 -18.93
N ASN A 77 0.46 -0.47 -18.98
CA ASN A 77 1.80 -1.09 -18.83
C ASN A 77 1.99 -1.78 -17.47
N LYS A 78 1.17 -1.42 -16.47
CA LYS A 78 1.18 -2.05 -15.14
C LYS A 78 0.41 -3.37 -15.08
N LYS A 79 -0.39 -3.70 -16.10
CA LYS A 79 -1.26 -4.89 -16.11
C LYS A 79 -0.47 -6.18 -15.95
N LYS A 80 0.61 -6.34 -16.72
CA LYS A 80 1.45 -7.54 -16.66
C LYS A 80 2.08 -7.73 -15.29
N GLU A 81 2.57 -6.65 -14.68
CA GLU A 81 3.12 -6.67 -13.32
C GLU A 81 2.05 -7.06 -12.28
N ALA A 82 0.87 -6.43 -12.37
CA ALA A 82 -0.23 -6.70 -11.43
C ALA A 82 -0.67 -8.17 -11.46
N ILE A 83 -0.91 -8.72 -12.65
CA ILE A 83 -1.45 -10.07 -12.80
C ILE A 83 -0.37 -11.14 -12.60
N GLU A 84 0.73 -11.06 -13.36
CA GLU A 84 1.71 -12.14 -13.42
C GLU A 84 2.69 -12.18 -12.25
N LYS A 85 3.02 -11.01 -11.68
CA LYS A 85 4.01 -10.94 -10.58
C LYS A 85 3.37 -10.80 -9.22
N LEU A 86 2.32 -9.99 -9.10
CA LEU A 86 1.69 -9.69 -7.81
C LEU A 86 0.49 -10.60 -7.52
N GLY A 87 0.00 -11.34 -8.52
CA GLY A 87 -1.11 -12.27 -8.37
C GLY A 87 -2.48 -11.60 -8.22
N ALA A 88 -2.63 -10.37 -8.71
CA ALA A 88 -3.95 -9.75 -8.79
C ALA A 88 -4.87 -10.55 -9.72
N ASP A 89 -6.14 -10.68 -9.35
CA ASP A 89 -7.12 -11.46 -10.12
C ASP A 89 -7.65 -10.70 -11.34
N ALA A 90 -7.62 -9.36 -11.29
CA ALA A 90 -8.07 -8.51 -12.38
C ALA A 90 -7.32 -7.16 -12.39
N PHE A 91 -7.47 -6.47 -13.51
CA PHE A 91 -6.91 -5.13 -13.71
C PHE A 91 -7.92 -4.27 -14.43
N LEU A 92 -8.19 -3.07 -13.90
CA LEU A 92 -9.06 -2.07 -14.51
C LEU A 92 -8.26 -0.84 -14.93
N ILE A 93 -8.52 -0.37 -16.14
CA ILE A 93 -7.99 0.90 -16.63
C ILE A 93 -8.93 2.00 -16.17
N SER A 94 -8.50 2.84 -15.23
CA SER A 94 -9.37 3.87 -14.63
C SER A 94 -9.85 4.95 -15.62
N ARG A 95 -9.24 5.04 -16.81
CA ARG A 95 -9.64 5.93 -17.90
C ARG A 95 -10.57 5.27 -18.93
N ASP A 96 -10.76 3.96 -18.84
CA ASP A 96 -11.67 3.23 -19.70
C ASP A 96 -13.05 3.15 -19.05
N GLU A 97 -13.97 3.98 -19.57
CA GLU A 97 -15.33 4.04 -19.03
C GLU A 97 -16.08 2.71 -19.14
N LYS A 98 -15.81 1.91 -20.16
CA LYS A 98 -16.48 0.61 -20.37
C LYS A 98 -16.03 -0.38 -19.30
N GLU A 99 -14.72 -0.47 -19.04
CA GLU A 99 -14.18 -1.32 -17.97
C GLU A 99 -14.72 -0.89 -16.60
N MET A 100 -14.69 0.43 -16.31
CA MET A 100 -15.18 0.99 -15.05
C MET A 100 -16.68 0.73 -14.86
N ARG A 101 -17.51 0.93 -15.90
CA ARG A 101 -18.94 0.61 -15.84
C ARG A 101 -19.21 -0.87 -15.60
N GLY A 102 -18.43 -1.75 -16.18
CA GLY A 102 -18.54 -3.21 -15.97
C GLY A 102 -18.24 -3.66 -14.54
N ALA A 103 -17.59 -2.81 -13.74
CA ALA A 103 -17.18 -3.11 -12.37
C ALA A 103 -18.00 -2.36 -11.29
N LEU A 104 -19.04 -1.61 -11.69
CA LEU A 104 -19.88 -0.86 -10.77
C LEU A 104 -20.50 -1.76 -9.69
N GLY A 105 -20.43 -1.32 -8.44
CA GLY A 105 -21.05 -2.01 -7.31
C GLY A 105 -20.47 -3.39 -7.00
N THR A 106 -19.20 -3.66 -7.36
CA THR A 106 -18.60 -4.99 -7.17
C THR A 106 -17.58 -5.08 -6.04
N PHE A 107 -17.07 -3.96 -5.54
CA PHE A 107 -16.02 -3.95 -4.51
C PHE A 107 -16.57 -3.81 -3.09
N ASP A 108 -16.05 -4.61 -2.18
CA ASP A 108 -16.30 -4.50 -0.74
C ASP A 108 -15.45 -3.39 -0.10
N GLY A 109 -14.24 -3.20 -0.62
CA GLY A 109 -13.33 -2.14 -0.19
C GLY A 109 -12.34 -1.74 -1.28
N ILE A 110 -11.90 -0.50 -1.21
CA ILE A 110 -10.86 0.05 -2.10
C ILE A 110 -9.82 0.75 -1.24
N ILE A 111 -8.55 0.41 -1.45
CA ILE A 111 -7.40 1.13 -0.87
C ILE A 111 -6.83 2.03 -1.96
N ASP A 112 -6.91 3.33 -1.72
CA ASP A 112 -6.41 4.34 -2.65
C ASP A 112 -5.03 4.80 -2.24
N THR A 113 -4.03 4.45 -3.03
CA THR A 113 -2.61 4.75 -2.79
C THR A 113 -2.10 5.92 -3.63
N VAL A 114 -2.98 6.61 -4.35
CA VAL A 114 -2.60 7.70 -5.25
C VAL A 114 -2.38 8.99 -4.48
N SER A 115 -1.23 9.63 -4.70
CA SER A 115 -0.86 10.91 -4.06
C SER A 115 -1.18 12.14 -4.92
N ALA A 116 -1.69 11.96 -6.14
CA ALA A 116 -2.13 13.04 -7.01
C ALA A 116 -3.61 13.34 -6.81
N VAL A 117 -4.02 14.59 -7.04
CA VAL A 117 -5.43 14.98 -7.02
C VAL A 117 -6.20 14.23 -8.11
N HIS A 118 -7.27 13.58 -7.73
CA HIS A 118 -8.16 12.83 -8.63
C HIS A 118 -9.60 12.81 -8.08
N SER A 119 -10.56 12.48 -8.92
CA SER A 119 -11.96 12.35 -8.51
C SER A 119 -12.20 11.04 -7.76
N LEU A 120 -12.90 11.11 -6.63
CA LEU A 120 -13.34 9.93 -5.87
C LEU A 120 -14.65 9.34 -6.38
N SER A 121 -15.46 10.10 -7.13
CA SER A 121 -16.76 9.65 -7.62
C SER A 121 -16.70 8.34 -8.43
N PRO A 122 -15.78 8.16 -9.40
CA PRO A 122 -15.65 6.90 -10.11
C PRO A 122 -15.31 5.72 -9.19
N LEU A 123 -14.47 5.94 -8.16
CA LEU A 123 -14.09 4.88 -7.22
C LEU A 123 -15.25 4.52 -6.29
N LEU A 124 -15.99 5.51 -5.80
CA LEU A 124 -17.17 5.30 -4.97
C LEU A 124 -18.27 4.54 -5.72
N SER A 125 -18.40 4.77 -7.02
CA SER A 125 -19.36 4.05 -7.85
C SER A 125 -19.05 2.56 -8.00
N LEU A 126 -17.78 2.17 -7.87
CA LEU A 126 -17.38 0.76 -7.88
C LEU A 126 -17.75 0.00 -6.60
N LEU A 127 -17.95 0.70 -5.49
CA LEU A 127 -18.24 0.09 -4.20
C LEU A 127 -19.67 -0.48 -4.15
N LYS A 128 -19.81 -1.65 -3.53
CA LYS A 128 -21.08 -2.20 -3.07
C LYS A 128 -21.74 -1.27 -2.04
N PRO A 129 -23.04 -1.48 -1.72
CA PRO A 129 -23.59 -0.92 -0.49
C PRO A 129 -22.73 -1.29 0.74
N ASP A 130 -22.58 -0.37 1.69
CA ASP A 130 -21.72 -0.46 2.87
C ASP A 130 -20.20 -0.58 2.53
N GLY A 131 -19.83 -0.45 1.25
CA GLY A 131 -18.44 -0.51 0.80
C GLY A 131 -17.60 0.67 1.29
N LYS A 132 -16.28 0.48 1.34
CA LYS A 132 -15.34 1.41 1.98
C LYS A 132 -14.23 1.84 1.02
N LEU A 133 -14.02 3.14 0.89
CA LEU A 133 -12.88 3.74 0.20
C LEU A 133 -11.91 4.29 1.23
N ILE A 134 -10.73 3.71 1.33
CA ILE A 134 -9.71 4.11 2.31
C ILE A 134 -8.55 4.79 1.58
N VAL A 135 -8.35 6.06 1.85
CA VAL A 135 -7.28 6.87 1.27
C VAL A 135 -6.03 6.76 2.14
N VAL A 136 -4.94 6.30 1.55
CA VAL A 136 -3.62 6.19 2.19
C VAL A 136 -2.54 6.98 1.44
N GLY A 137 -2.87 7.52 0.28
CA GLY A 137 -1.99 8.41 -0.49
C GLY A 137 -1.78 9.74 0.23
N ALA A 138 -0.56 10.25 0.25
CA ALA A 138 -0.26 11.58 0.78
C ALA A 138 -0.57 12.64 -0.27
N LEU A 139 -1.67 13.36 -0.09
CA LEU A 139 -2.16 14.37 -1.02
C LEU A 139 -1.71 15.78 -0.60
N GLU A 140 -1.26 16.57 -1.55
CA GLU A 140 -0.91 17.98 -1.30
C GLU A 140 -2.13 18.91 -1.21
N LYS A 141 -3.21 18.52 -1.87
CA LYS A 141 -4.46 19.30 -1.92
C LYS A 141 -5.62 18.44 -1.46
N PRO A 142 -6.64 19.04 -0.82
CA PRO A 142 -7.84 18.32 -0.44
C PRO A 142 -8.53 17.68 -1.64
N LEU A 143 -9.11 16.50 -1.45
CA LEU A 143 -10.00 15.86 -2.41
C LEU A 143 -11.44 16.28 -2.12
N GLU A 144 -12.21 16.44 -3.17
CA GLU A 144 -13.66 16.59 -3.05
C GLU A 144 -14.31 15.23 -2.77
N VAL A 145 -15.14 15.19 -1.72
CA VAL A 145 -15.91 14.00 -1.36
C VAL A 145 -17.36 14.21 -1.79
N PRO A 146 -17.83 13.51 -2.82
CA PRO A 146 -19.21 13.62 -3.28
C PRO A 146 -20.17 12.92 -2.30
N ILE A 147 -20.88 13.71 -1.49
CA ILE A 147 -21.79 13.18 -0.47
C ILE A 147 -23.05 12.61 -1.12
N PHE A 148 -23.71 13.41 -1.99
CA PHE A 148 -24.90 12.99 -2.71
C PHE A 148 -24.62 12.94 -4.24
N PRO A 149 -25.04 11.87 -4.91
CA PRO A 149 -25.72 10.67 -4.39
C PRO A 149 -24.76 9.59 -3.87
N GLU A 150 -23.47 9.64 -4.13
CA GLU A 150 -22.52 8.53 -4.11
C GLU A 150 -22.38 7.86 -2.73
N LEU A 151 -22.30 8.65 -1.65
CA LEU A 151 -22.17 8.08 -0.30
C LEU A 151 -23.53 7.68 0.26
N ILE A 152 -24.53 8.57 0.16
CA ILE A 152 -25.82 8.40 0.84
C ILE A 152 -26.60 7.21 0.27
N THR A 153 -26.65 7.05 -1.06
CA THR A 153 -27.47 6.01 -1.68
C THR A 153 -26.99 4.60 -1.41
N GLY A 154 -25.75 4.41 -0.98
CA GLY A 154 -25.18 3.09 -0.71
C GLY A 154 -24.62 2.93 0.69
N ARG A 155 -24.85 3.90 1.61
CA ARG A 155 -24.26 3.88 2.97
C ARG A 155 -22.74 3.66 2.93
N LYS A 156 -22.10 4.18 1.87
CA LYS A 156 -20.66 4.00 1.62
C LYS A 156 -19.84 4.84 2.57
N MET A 157 -18.59 4.44 2.79
CA MET A 157 -17.66 5.13 3.66
C MET A 157 -16.47 5.64 2.87
N VAL A 158 -16.05 6.88 3.15
CA VAL A 158 -14.71 7.39 2.81
C VAL A 158 -13.96 7.59 4.11
N ALA A 159 -12.77 7.02 4.20
CA ALA A 159 -11.93 7.09 5.38
C ALA A 159 -10.47 7.29 4.99
N GLY A 160 -9.66 7.73 5.96
CA GLY A 160 -8.21 7.83 5.83
C GLY A 160 -7.51 6.84 6.73
N SER A 161 -6.27 6.49 6.37
CA SER A 161 -5.38 5.74 7.23
C SER A 161 -3.94 6.19 6.99
N MET A 162 -3.16 6.31 8.05
CA MET A 162 -1.76 6.71 7.97
C MET A 162 -0.93 5.83 8.88
N ILE A 163 -0.07 4.98 8.25
CA ILE A 163 0.74 3.98 8.96
C ILE A 163 -0.10 3.16 9.95
N GLY A 164 0.49 2.69 11.04
CA GLY A 164 -0.16 1.96 12.12
C GLY A 164 0.67 2.05 13.40
N GLY A 165 0.11 1.59 14.51
CA GLY A 165 0.80 1.51 15.78
C GLY A 165 1.88 0.44 15.80
N TRP A 166 2.74 0.46 16.84
CA TRP A 166 3.83 -0.50 16.93
C TRP A 166 3.34 -1.96 17.04
N LYS A 167 2.21 -2.20 17.74
CA LYS A 167 1.59 -3.54 17.82
C LYS A 167 1.15 -4.06 16.46
N GLU A 168 0.45 -3.21 15.69
CA GLU A 168 0.05 -3.56 14.33
C GLU A 168 1.25 -3.76 13.42
N THR A 169 2.33 -2.99 13.63
CA THR A 169 3.56 -3.15 12.86
C THR A 169 4.24 -4.48 13.16
N GLN A 170 4.26 -4.92 14.42
CA GLN A 170 4.76 -6.26 14.78
C GLN A 170 3.89 -7.35 14.15
N GLU A 171 2.57 -7.24 14.29
CA GLU A 171 1.62 -8.19 13.68
C GLU A 171 1.81 -8.27 12.16
N MET A 172 1.99 -7.13 11.50
CA MET A 172 2.25 -7.05 10.07
C MET A 172 3.56 -7.75 9.68
N LEU A 173 4.64 -7.57 10.46
CA LEU A 173 5.93 -8.23 10.19
C LEU A 173 5.79 -9.75 10.33
N ASP A 174 5.13 -10.22 11.38
CA ASP A 174 4.90 -11.65 11.63
C ASP A 174 4.02 -12.25 10.53
N PHE A 175 2.99 -11.53 10.10
CA PHE A 175 2.13 -11.91 8.98
C PHE A 175 2.90 -11.96 7.67
N ALA A 176 3.71 -10.95 7.39
CA ALA A 176 4.54 -10.91 6.18
C ALA A 176 5.55 -12.06 6.14
N ALA A 177 6.18 -12.37 7.27
CA ALA A 177 7.10 -13.50 7.42
C ALA A 177 6.39 -14.84 7.19
N LYS A 178 5.21 -15.03 7.77
CA LYS A 178 4.39 -16.25 7.61
C LYS A 178 3.95 -16.49 6.16
N HIS A 179 3.65 -15.43 5.43
CA HIS A 179 3.12 -15.50 4.06
C HIS A 179 4.17 -15.17 2.99
N ASN A 180 5.46 -15.04 3.37
CA ASN A 180 6.56 -14.68 2.47
C ASN A 180 6.30 -13.40 1.65
N ILE A 181 5.72 -12.39 2.30
CA ILE A 181 5.41 -11.12 1.66
C ILE A 181 6.64 -10.22 1.74
N LEU A 182 7.28 -10.01 0.60
CA LEU A 182 8.41 -9.10 0.45
C LEU A 182 8.07 -8.02 -0.58
N PRO A 183 8.41 -6.75 -0.31
CA PRO A 183 8.35 -5.71 -1.33
C PRO A 183 9.27 -6.02 -2.50
N ASP A 184 8.83 -5.68 -3.72
CA ASP A 184 9.69 -5.79 -4.89
C ASP A 184 10.67 -4.62 -4.92
N THR A 185 11.89 -4.84 -4.44
CA THR A 185 12.97 -3.85 -4.38
C THR A 185 13.70 -3.68 -5.73
N LYS A 186 13.12 -4.08 -6.84
CA LYS A 186 13.76 -4.03 -8.15
C LYS A 186 14.07 -2.60 -8.58
N GLY A 187 15.35 -2.28 -8.60
CA GLY A 187 15.90 -1.15 -9.33
C GLY A 187 16.36 0.06 -8.51
N GLN A 188 16.23 0.07 -7.21
CA GLN A 188 16.76 1.17 -6.41
C GLN A 188 18.11 0.83 -5.79
N ASN A 189 19.13 1.12 -6.59
CA ASN A 189 20.48 1.47 -6.14
C ASN A 189 21.32 0.42 -5.40
N ARG A 190 21.86 -0.55 -6.11
CA ARG A 190 23.18 -1.15 -5.75
C ARG A 190 24.26 -0.08 -5.46
N LYS A 191 24.08 1.18 -5.89
CA LYS A 191 24.97 2.30 -5.55
C LYS A 191 24.72 2.87 -4.16
N ALA A 192 23.47 2.95 -3.70
CA ALA A 192 23.13 3.41 -2.35
C ALA A 192 23.55 2.37 -1.30
N ASP A 193 23.33 1.09 -1.55
CA ASP A 193 23.75 0.00 -0.67
C ASP A 193 25.26 -0.08 -0.54
N LYS A 194 26.01 0.13 -1.63
CA LYS A 194 27.48 0.23 -1.58
C LYS A 194 27.99 1.43 -0.79
N VAL A 195 27.28 2.55 -0.81
CA VAL A 195 27.66 3.75 -0.05
C VAL A 195 27.40 3.55 1.45
N VAL A 196 26.28 2.92 1.84
CA VAL A 196 25.97 2.60 3.24
C VAL A 196 26.95 1.56 3.79
N MET A 197 27.26 0.51 3.02
CA MET A 197 28.23 -0.51 3.42
C MET A 197 29.68 0.01 3.52
N LYS A 198 30.10 0.90 2.61
CA LYS A 198 31.44 1.54 2.72
C LYS A 198 31.60 2.44 3.93
N LYS A 199 30.55 3.14 4.37
CA LYS A 199 30.60 3.92 5.63
C LYS A 199 30.64 3.04 6.87
N LYS A 200 30.08 1.83 6.84
CA LYS A 200 30.19 0.87 7.96
C LYS A 200 31.60 0.34 8.17
N SER A 201 32.41 0.20 7.11
CA SER A 201 33.75 -0.37 7.23
C SER A 201 34.83 0.61 7.69
N GLN A 202 34.58 1.92 7.68
CA GLN A 202 35.60 2.93 8.04
C GLN A 202 35.48 3.49 9.48
N HIS A 203 34.36 3.35 10.17
CA HIS A 203 34.22 4.00 11.48
C HIS A 203 33.44 3.15 12.48
N GLY A 204 33.68 1.92 12.66
CA GLY A 204 33.29 1.06 13.82
C GLY A 204 32.15 1.47 14.76
N GLN A 205 31.35 2.48 14.44
CA GLN A 205 30.20 2.94 15.19
C GLN A 205 28.93 2.84 14.37
N LEU A 206 28.01 2.01 14.85
CA LEU A 206 26.64 1.91 14.36
C LEU A 206 25.90 3.24 14.62
N ILE A 207 25.87 4.12 13.63
CA ILE A 207 24.90 5.20 13.60
C ILE A 207 23.70 4.70 12.79
N GLY A 208 22.70 4.19 13.51
CA GLY A 208 21.42 3.80 12.93
C GLY A 208 20.60 5.03 12.57
N SER A 209 20.78 5.57 11.36
CA SER A 209 19.73 6.33 10.70
C SER A 209 19.38 5.55 9.43
N THR A 210 18.42 4.67 9.54
CA THR A 210 17.77 4.06 8.39
C THR A 210 16.92 5.16 7.76
N ARG A 211 17.50 5.98 6.90
CA ARG A 211 16.69 6.72 5.93
C ARG A 211 16.15 5.70 4.96
N VAL A 212 14.94 5.24 5.20
CA VAL A 212 14.14 4.56 4.19
C VAL A 212 13.85 5.61 3.12
N GLY A 213 14.71 5.65 2.10
CA GLY A 213 14.49 6.48 0.93
C GLY A 213 13.37 5.86 0.10
N ILE A 214 12.14 6.25 0.39
CA ILE A 214 11.06 6.12 -0.59
C ILE A 214 11.45 7.10 -1.69
N ALA A 215 11.91 6.59 -2.84
CA ALA A 215 12.13 7.43 -4.01
C ALA A 215 10.77 7.91 -4.51
N HIS A 216 10.32 9.01 -3.98
CA HIS A 216 9.45 9.92 -4.69
C HIS A 216 10.30 10.68 -5.73
N ASP A 217 9.71 10.95 -6.87
CA ASP A 217 10.30 11.74 -7.94
C ASP A 217 11.08 12.95 -7.42
N LYS A 218 12.17 13.28 -8.14
CA LYS A 218 13.20 14.29 -7.84
C LYS A 218 12.71 15.73 -7.57
N GLN A 219 11.47 15.98 -7.24
CA GLN A 219 10.93 17.33 -7.01
C GLN A 219 10.72 17.72 -5.54
N TYR A 220 11.03 16.84 -4.55
CA TYR A 220 10.72 17.11 -3.15
C TYR A 220 11.92 17.23 -2.19
N ILE A 221 13.13 17.48 -2.71
CA ILE A 221 14.28 17.83 -1.85
C ILE A 221 14.87 19.15 -2.32
N GLN A 222 14.15 20.23 -2.11
CA GLN A 222 14.67 21.58 -1.97
C GLN A 222 13.66 22.42 -1.19
N ARG A 223 13.73 22.32 0.13
CA ARG A 223 13.59 23.42 1.11
C ARG A 223 13.89 22.92 2.50
#